data_102dbaa8a1507cd28f4eee64f98571a4
#
_entry.id   102dbaa8a1507cd28f4eee64f98571a4
#
_cell.length_a   1.000
_cell.length_b   1.000
_cell.length_c   1.000
_cell.angle_alpha   90.00
_cell.angle_beta   90.00
_cell.angle_gamma   90.00
#
_symmetry.space_group_name_H-M   'P 1'
#
loop_
_entity.id
_entity.type
_entity.pdbx_description
1 polymer ?
#
loop_
_entity_poly.entity_id
_entity_poly.type
_entity_poly.pdbx_seq_one_letter_code
_entity_poly.pdbx_strand_id
1 'polypeptide(L)'
;MRWFFRSDFRSFYLLNATQFFGAMNDNIFKLLVIYLLINVKGPSSANLILSIAGAVFVIPFLLFSSGAGILADRISKRSIIVFTKCLELVIMIYGLFMIHFEWAFGAYAALFFMATQSALFGPSKYGIIPELVEQKVVSKANGAMTSFTYLAIILGTFLASFLADITHKNFTLEAAFCVLIAVIGLFTSFGIRRTAPRNSPKKINPFFLYEIYQTLKMGWQVPHLLIAIYCSSFFLFIGAFTQLNIIPLAMQSLGLSEVGGGYLFLATAVGIAIGAVLSGLWSKDKVEPGISCLAGFFFSIFFFFLYFFSSSLTLTIISLGLMGICGGAYLIPFDAYLQINSPDAKRGQVIAAANFFSFIGVLAASFFLYLLSEELGLSAASGFALTGILSLISNTIVTGRLSALFLPFLAQKILKKFRRIRLASAVPDPSKIIILQSNSWWDAILLFACVPKLKILLPEPYFRHFPWINGLVASIRIIPPIPDSQATSEMLLGSMKSVENQNCTHCLFVHNREEAAGMIEGYRELFEHLKYEVVFAHGIKERILKKWGFFHFYQKQITMTFTSK
;
A
#
# COMPACT_ATOMS: atom_id res chain seq x y z
N MET A 1 13.35 4.29 18.70
CA MET A 1 14.73 4.18 18.18
C MET A 1 15.54 3.01 18.73
N ARG A 2 15.39 2.57 19.98
CA ARG A 2 16.12 1.40 20.53
C ARG A 2 15.94 0.07 19.76
N TRP A 3 14.91 -0.05 18.95
CA TRP A 3 14.64 -1.22 18.11
C TRP A 3 15.66 -1.39 16.96
N PHE A 4 16.17 -0.29 16.42
CA PHE A 4 17.14 -0.32 15.30
C PHE A 4 18.53 -0.88 15.65
N PHE A 5 18.90 -1.01 16.92
CA PHE A 5 20.25 -1.39 17.32
C PHE A 5 20.38 -2.82 17.91
N ARG A 6 19.39 -3.70 17.71
CA ARG A 6 19.48 -5.09 18.16
C ARG A 6 20.29 -5.93 17.17
N SER A 7 21.22 -6.76 17.67
CA SER A 7 22.05 -7.68 16.90
C SER A 7 21.23 -8.63 16.02
N ASP A 8 20.01 -8.98 16.46
CA ASP A 8 19.11 -9.90 15.76
C ASP A 8 18.64 -9.37 14.39
N PHE A 9 18.73 -8.05 14.16
CA PHE A 9 18.33 -7.39 12.91
C PHE A 9 19.48 -7.13 11.92
N ARG A 10 20.70 -7.59 12.20
CA ARG A 10 21.88 -7.35 11.35
C ARG A 10 21.62 -7.68 9.87
N SER A 11 21.01 -8.82 9.60
CA SER A 11 20.70 -9.23 8.22
C SER A 11 19.69 -8.31 7.53
N PHE A 12 18.73 -7.76 8.27
CA PHE A 12 17.78 -6.79 7.75
C PHE A 12 18.46 -5.44 7.44
N TYR A 13 19.39 -4.99 8.27
CA TYR A 13 20.15 -3.76 7.98
C TYR A 13 21.05 -3.92 6.76
N LEU A 14 21.71 -5.08 6.61
CA LEU A 14 22.51 -5.37 5.45
C LEU A 14 21.65 -5.46 4.18
N LEU A 15 20.44 -6.03 4.28
CA LEU A 15 19.47 -6.02 3.18
C LEU A 15 19.09 -4.58 2.81
N ASN A 16 18.81 -3.72 3.81
CA ASN A 16 18.50 -2.30 3.56
C ASN A 16 19.67 -1.55 2.93
N ALA A 17 20.90 -1.78 3.39
CA ALA A 17 22.08 -1.19 2.77
C ALA A 17 22.26 -1.69 1.33
N THR A 18 22.11 -2.99 1.09
CA THR A 18 22.20 -3.61 -0.24
C THR A 18 21.21 -2.97 -1.23
N GLN A 19 19.96 -2.82 -0.82
CA GLN A 19 18.93 -2.25 -1.66
C GLN A 19 19.06 -0.73 -1.81
N PHE A 20 19.54 -0.02 -0.77
CA PHE A 20 19.80 1.41 -0.80
C PHE A 20 20.86 1.74 -1.85
N PHE A 21 22.02 1.09 -1.80
CA PHE A 21 23.08 1.28 -2.79
C PHE A 21 22.60 0.90 -4.19
N GLY A 22 21.83 -0.19 -4.36
CA GLY A 22 21.28 -0.55 -5.65
C GLY A 22 20.30 0.48 -6.20
N ALA A 23 19.31 0.91 -5.42
CA ALA A 23 18.34 1.91 -5.85
C ALA A 23 18.99 3.27 -6.15
N MET A 24 20.01 3.66 -5.37
CA MET A 24 20.80 4.86 -5.62
C MET A 24 21.57 4.73 -6.93
N ASN A 25 22.24 3.62 -7.15
CA ASN A 25 23.00 3.33 -8.35
C ASN A 25 22.12 3.31 -9.62
N ASP A 26 20.95 2.67 -9.54
CA ASP A 26 19.98 2.62 -10.65
C ASP A 26 19.57 4.05 -11.09
N ASN A 27 19.36 4.96 -10.15
CA ASN A 27 18.98 6.34 -10.46
C ASN A 27 20.15 7.18 -10.99
N ILE A 28 21.36 7.01 -10.45
CA ILE A 28 22.57 7.67 -11.00
C ILE A 28 22.78 7.19 -12.44
N PHE A 29 22.85 5.88 -12.66
CA PHE A 29 23.17 5.30 -13.96
C PHE A 29 22.11 5.63 -15.03
N LYS A 30 20.82 5.61 -14.68
CA LYS A 30 19.75 6.02 -15.59
C LYS A 30 19.92 7.46 -16.09
N LEU A 31 20.18 8.40 -15.18
CA LEU A 31 20.38 9.81 -15.55
C LEU A 31 21.69 10.02 -16.29
N LEU A 32 22.75 9.32 -15.90
CA LEU A 32 24.05 9.35 -16.59
C LEU A 32 23.88 8.94 -18.07
N VAL A 33 23.19 7.84 -18.36
CA VAL A 33 22.88 7.41 -19.75
C VAL A 33 22.10 8.49 -20.49
N ILE A 34 21.09 9.10 -19.86
CA ILE A 34 20.29 10.17 -20.46
C ILE A 34 21.17 11.38 -20.77
N TYR A 35 22.01 11.84 -19.84
CA TYR A 35 22.88 13.00 -20.02
C TYR A 35 23.93 12.75 -21.10
N LEU A 36 24.56 11.57 -21.14
CA LEU A 36 25.47 11.17 -22.21
C LEU A 36 24.79 11.26 -23.57
N LEU A 37 23.60 10.66 -23.72
CA LEU A 37 22.90 10.61 -25.00
C LEU A 37 22.43 11.99 -25.47
N ILE A 38 22.01 12.87 -24.55
CA ILE A 38 21.69 14.27 -24.89
C ILE A 38 22.95 15.01 -25.31
N ASN A 39 24.08 14.77 -24.65
CA ASN A 39 25.36 15.39 -25.01
C ASN A 39 25.81 14.97 -26.43
N VAL A 40 25.65 13.67 -26.77
CA VAL A 40 26.06 13.12 -28.08
C VAL A 40 25.09 13.50 -29.20
N LYS A 41 23.75 13.44 -28.98
CA LYS A 41 22.73 13.65 -30.02
C LYS A 41 22.17 15.07 -30.09
N GLY A 42 22.49 15.90 -29.12
CA GLY A 42 22.02 17.28 -29.01
C GLY A 42 20.70 17.45 -28.23
N PRO A 43 20.45 18.66 -27.69
CA PRO A 43 19.28 18.97 -26.86
C PRO A 43 17.93 18.76 -27.56
N SER A 44 17.86 18.92 -28.91
CA SER A 44 16.64 18.69 -29.70
C SER A 44 16.10 17.27 -29.61
N SER A 45 16.96 16.30 -29.28
CA SER A 45 16.59 14.89 -29.11
C SER A 45 16.21 14.52 -27.68
N ALA A 46 16.22 15.44 -26.72
CA ALA A 46 16.07 15.16 -25.28
C ALA A 46 14.75 14.43 -24.98
N ASN A 47 13.60 14.89 -25.51
CA ASN A 47 12.30 14.26 -25.28
C ASN A 47 12.24 12.82 -25.81
N LEU A 48 12.82 12.56 -26.98
CA LEU A 48 12.90 11.21 -27.54
C LEU A 48 13.79 10.30 -26.68
N ILE A 49 14.95 10.81 -26.25
CA ILE A 49 15.88 10.07 -25.39
C ILE A 49 15.23 9.71 -24.06
N LEU A 50 14.55 10.65 -23.41
CA LEU A 50 13.80 10.43 -22.15
C LEU A 50 12.71 9.36 -22.32
N SER A 51 11.94 9.45 -23.43
CA SER A 51 10.87 8.49 -23.73
C SER A 51 11.40 7.07 -23.95
N ILE A 52 12.47 6.94 -24.75
CA ILE A 52 13.11 5.63 -25.02
C ILE A 52 13.73 5.08 -23.74
N ALA A 53 14.46 5.88 -22.96
CA ALA A 53 15.07 5.45 -21.71
C ALA A 53 14.01 5.00 -20.69
N GLY A 54 12.88 5.71 -20.60
CA GLY A 54 11.74 5.32 -19.79
C GLY A 54 11.15 3.97 -20.20
N ALA A 55 10.93 3.76 -21.51
CA ALA A 55 10.41 2.49 -22.04
C ALA A 55 11.39 1.33 -21.80
N VAL A 56 12.68 1.54 -22.12
CA VAL A 56 13.76 0.56 -21.91
C VAL A 56 13.87 0.15 -20.44
N PHE A 57 13.63 1.08 -19.51
CA PHE A 57 13.65 0.80 -18.09
C PHE A 57 12.41 0.00 -17.62
N VAL A 58 11.22 0.26 -18.17
CA VAL A 58 9.95 -0.38 -17.71
C VAL A 58 9.75 -1.78 -18.30
N ILE A 59 10.11 -1.99 -19.59
CA ILE A 59 9.88 -3.24 -20.31
C ILE A 59 10.41 -4.48 -19.56
N PRO A 60 11.64 -4.51 -19.01
CA PRO A 60 12.15 -5.66 -18.27
C PRO A 60 11.31 -6.05 -17.06
N PHE A 61 10.75 -5.09 -16.34
CA PHE A 61 9.87 -5.39 -15.21
C PHE A 61 8.58 -6.09 -15.65
N LEU A 62 8.01 -5.72 -16.80
CA LEU A 62 6.83 -6.40 -17.34
C LEU A 62 7.16 -7.82 -17.81
N LEU A 63 8.30 -8.02 -18.46
CA LEU A 63 8.67 -9.30 -19.04
C LEU A 63 9.16 -10.31 -17.99
N PHE A 64 9.98 -9.87 -17.04
CA PHE A 64 10.74 -10.78 -16.16
C PHE A 64 10.18 -10.90 -14.74
N SER A 65 9.26 -10.02 -14.28
CA SER A 65 8.74 -10.05 -12.90
C SER A 65 8.12 -11.40 -12.54
N SER A 66 7.33 -12.01 -13.42
CA SER A 66 6.68 -13.30 -13.18
C SER A 66 7.70 -14.42 -12.98
N GLY A 67 8.69 -14.52 -13.87
CA GLY A 67 9.79 -15.48 -13.76
C GLY A 67 10.62 -15.27 -12.49
N ALA A 68 10.91 -14.02 -12.15
CA ALA A 68 11.61 -13.64 -10.92
C ALA A 68 10.85 -14.10 -9.66
N GLY A 69 9.51 -13.97 -9.66
CA GLY A 69 8.66 -14.46 -8.57
C GLY A 69 8.74 -15.96 -8.38
N ILE A 70 8.65 -16.75 -9.48
CA ILE A 70 8.79 -18.20 -9.43
C ILE A 70 10.19 -18.60 -8.93
N LEU A 71 11.23 -17.91 -9.40
CA LEU A 71 12.60 -18.15 -8.97
C LEU A 71 12.76 -17.89 -7.47
N ALA A 72 12.18 -16.81 -6.94
CA ALA A 72 12.20 -16.46 -5.51
C ALA A 72 11.48 -17.49 -4.62
N ASP A 73 10.52 -18.24 -5.18
CA ASP A 73 9.81 -19.31 -4.47
C ASP A 73 10.53 -20.69 -4.60
N ARG A 74 11.44 -20.84 -5.56
CA ARG A 74 12.17 -22.10 -5.79
C ARG A 74 13.47 -22.18 -5.02
N ILE A 75 14.25 -21.13 -5.04
CA ILE A 75 15.60 -21.09 -4.45
C ILE A 75 15.66 -20.08 -3.30
N SER A 76 16.78 -20.15 -2.54
CA SER A 76 17.00 -19.20 -1.45
C SER A 76 17.00 -17.76 -1.97
N LYS A 77 16.15 -16.91 -1.38
CA LYS A 77 16.05 -15.49 -1.74
C LYS A 77 17.38 -14.75 -1.54
N ARG A 78 18.14 -15.13 -0.49
CA ARG A 78 19.49 -14.61 -0.28
C ARG A 78 20.41 -14.94 -1.46
N SER A 79 20.34 -16.15 -2.02
CA SER A 79 21.18 -16.53 -3.17
C SER A 79 20.83 -15.70 -4.41
N ILE A 80 19.54 -15.42 -4.63
CA ILE A 80 19.10 -14.54 -5.72
C ILE A 80 19.62 -13.11 -5.50
N ILE A 81 19.52 -12.57 -4.28
CA ILE A 81 20.01 -11.24 -3.93
C ILE A 81 21.51 -11.11 -4.24
N VAL A 82 22.32 -12.07 -3.81
CA VAL A 82 23.77 -12.05 -4.08
C VAL A 82 24.03 -12.18 -5.57
N PHE A 83 23.37 -13.13 -6.26
CA PHE A 83 23.52 -13.30 -7.71
C PHE A 83 23.16 -12.02 -8.49
N THR A 84 22.05 -11.37 -8.15
CA THR A 84 21.66 -10.13 -8.81
C THR A 84 22.64 -9.00 -8.53
N LYS A 85 23.27 -8.95 -7.35
CA LYS A 85 24.33 -7.97 -7.05
C LYS A 85 25.64 -8.25 -7.81
N CYS A 86 26.00 -9.51 -8.02
CA CYS A 86 27.09 -9.86 -8.92
C CYS A 86 26.77 -9.44 -10.37
N LEU A 87 25.54 -9.69 -10.81
CA LEU A 87 25.09 -9.28 -12.14
C LEU A 87 25.10 -7.74 -12.30
N GLU A 88 24.67 -7.00 -11.27
CA GLU A 88 24.74 -5.52 -11.25
C GLU A 88 26.16 -5.04 -11.47
N LEU A 89 27.15 -5.60 -10.76
CA LEU A 89 28.55 -5.24 -10.94
C LEU A 89 29.03 -5.47 -12.39
N VAL A 90 28.70 -6.63 -12.98
CA VAL A 90 29.05 -6.94 -14.37
C VAL A 90 28.41 -5.94 -15.34
N ILE A 91 27.13 -5.59 -15.10
CA ILE A 91 26.40 -4.63 -15.94
C ILE A 91 27.00 -3.22 -15.80
N MET A 92 27.38 -2.80 -14.60
CA MET A 92 28.01 -1.50 -14.40
C MET A 92 29.38 -1.42 -15.08
N ILE A 93 30.17 -2.49 -15.04
CA ILE A 93 31.45 -2.57 -15.79
C ILE A 93 31.18 -2.51 -17.30
N TYR A 94 30.22 -3.27 -17.81
CA TYR A 94 29.79 -3.18 -19.21
C TYR A 94 29.35 -1.76 -19.57
N GLY A 95 28.51 -1.14 -18.73
CA GLY A 95 28.03 0.23 -18.90
C GLY A 95 29.16 1.26 -18.92
N LEU A 96 30.18 1.09 -18.07
CA LEU A 96 31.38 1.94 -18.06
C LEU A 96 32.09 1.92 -19.43
N PHE A 97 32.28 0.73 -20.03
CA PHE A 97 32.88 0.65 -21.37
C PHE A 97 32.00 1.28 -22.45
N MET A 98 30.66 1.04 -22.40
CA MET A 98 29.73 1.62 -23.39
C MET A 98 29.68 3.14 -23.31
N ILE A 99 29.78 3.70 -22.11
CA ILE A 99 29.83 5.14 -21.87
C ILE A 99 31.18 5.71 -22.28
N HIS A 100 32.28 5.03 -22.00
CA HIS A 100 33.61 5.43 -22.41
C HIS A 100 33.75 5.55 -23.95
N PHE A 101 33.15 4.62 -24.69
CA PHE A 101 33.13 4.65 -26.16
C PHE A 101 31.97 5.45 -26.75
N GLU A 102 31.18 6.11 -25.93
CA GLU A 102 29.99 6.90 -26.33
C GLU A 102 29.01 6.12 -27.23
N TRP A 103 28.95 4.79 -27.05
CA TRP A 103 28.11 3.96 -27.90
C TRP A 103 26.66 3.93 -27.40
N ALA A 104 25.79 4.74 -28.07
CA ALA A 104 24.40 4.95 -27.68
C ALA A 104 23.58 3.66 -27.54
N PHE A 105 23.69 2.71 -28.48
CA PHE A 105 22.98 1.44 -28.39
C PHE A 105 23.47 0.60 -27.20
N GLY A 106 24.77 0.56 -26.96
CA GLY A 106 25.37 -0.12 -25.81
C GLY A 106 24.91 0.49 -24.48
N ALA A 107 24.78 1.81 -24.40
CA ALA A 107 24.27 2.51 -23.21
C ALA A 107 22.79 2.16 -22.92
N TYR A 108 21.92 2.13 -23.93
CA TYR A 108 20.54 1.64 -23.77
C TYR A 108 20.50 0.15 -23.39
N ALA A 109 21.37 -0.69 -23.96
CA ALA A 109 21.46 -2.10 -23.58
C ALA A 109 21.88 -2.26 -22.12
N ALA A 110 22.85 -1.48 -21.62
CA ALA A 110 23.23 -1.44 -20.21
C ALA A 110 22.05 -1.07 -19.32
N LEU A 111 21.27 -0.05 -19.71
CA LEU A 111 20.05 0.37 -19.00
C LEU A 111 18.99 -0.75 -18.96
N PHE A 112 18.80 -1.46 -20.07
CA PHE A 112 17.89 -2.62 -20.17
C PHE A 112 18.33 -3.76 -19.24
N PHE A 113 19.62 -4.10 -19.24
CA PHE A 113 20.14 -5.15 -18.37
C PHE A 113 20.10 -4.76 -16.89
N MET A 114 20.35 -3.51 -16.56
CA MET A 114 20.20 -2.97 -15.21
C MET A 114 18.74 -3.10 -14.72
N ALA A 115 17.76 -2.70 -15.54
CA ALA A 115 16.35 -2.85 -15.21
C ALA A 115 15.94 -4.34 -15.11
N THR A 116 16.51 -5.21 -15.94
CA THR A 116 16.32 -6.68 -15.86
C THR A 116 16.83 -7.23 -14.52
N GLN A 117 18.04 -6.84 -14.11
CA GLN A 117 18.62 -7.21 -12.83
C GLN A 117 17.73 -6.74 -11.66
N SER A 118 17.26 -5.50 -11.71
CA SER A 118 16.36 -4.93 -10.69
C SER A 118 15.00 -5.63 -10.66
N ALA A 119 14.45 -6.06 -11.82
CA ALA A 119 13.24 -6.87 -11.89
C ALA A 119 13.41 -8.25 -11.23
N LEU A 120 14.58 -8.90 -11.41
CA LEU A 120 14.92 -10.18 -10.76
C LEU A 120 15.11 -10.03 -9.24
N PHE A 121 15.66 -8.90 -8.80
CA PHE A 121 15.93 -8.60 -7.40
C PHE A 121 14.64 -8.35 -6.60
N GLY A 122 13.64 -7.67 -7.21
CA GLY A 122 12.44 -7.16 -6.55
C GLY A 122 11.68 -8.19 -5.70
N PRO A 123 11.19 -9.32 -6.26
CA PRO A 123 10.45 -10.33 -5.50
C PRO A 123 11.25 -10.94 -4.34
N SER A 124 12.56 -11.13 -4.53
CA SER A 124 13.43 -11.66 -3.48
C SER A 124 13.67 -10.65 -2.37
N LYS A 125 13.87 -9.37 -2.70
CA LYS A 125 14.09 -8.27 -1.76
C LYS A 125 12.92 -8.11 -0.78
N TYR A 126 11.70 -8.10 -1.27
CA TYR A 126 10.52 -7.99 -0.42
C TYR A 126 10.11 -9.32 0.22
N GLY A 127 10.23 -10.41 -0.53
CA GLY A 127 9.86 -11.74 -0.06
C GLY A 127 10.72 -12.30 1.07
N ILE A 128 11.98 -11.82 1.23
CA ILE A 128 12.89 -12.25 2.30
C ILE A 128 12.58 -11.55 3.64
N ILE A 129 11.90 -10.39 3.65
CA ILE A 129 11.65 -9.61 4.88
C ILE A 129 11.01 -10.45 5.99
N PRO A 130 9.89 -11.19 5.74
CA PRO A 130 9.28 -12.03 6.77
C PRO A 130 10.13 -13.24 7.21
N GLU A 131 11.21 -13.54 6.47
CA GLU A 131 12.17 -14.58 6.84
C GLU A 131 13.31 -14.05 7.73
N LEU A 132 13.55 -12.73 7.70
CA LEU A 132 14.60 -12.05 8.46
C LEU A 132 14.11 -11.45 9.77
N VAL A 133 12.82 -11.07 9.85
CA VAL A 133 12.24 -10.41 11.00
C VAL A 133 10.96 -11.11 11.48
N GLU A 134 10.59 -10.91 12.74
CA GLU A 134 9.33 -11.44 13.29
C GLU A 134 8.11 -10.80 12.61
N GLN A 135 7.02 -11.56 12.43
CA GLN A 135 5.79 -11.08 11.77
C GLN A 135 5.26 -9.77 12.35
N LYS A 136 5.33 -9.60 13.68
CA LYS A 136 4.87 -8.38 14.37
C LYS A 136 5.61 -7.11 13.98
N VAL A 137 6.81 -7.21 13.38
CA VAL A 137 7.62 -6.04 12.98
C VAL A 137 7.73 -5.87 11.47
N VAL A 138 7.07 -6.71 10.66
CA VAL A 138 7.14 -6.64 9.19
C VAL A 138 6.68 -5.28 8.65
N SER A 139 5.61 -4.68 9.20
CA SER A 139 5.18 -3.32 8.80
C SER A 139 6.27 -2.28 9.08
N LYS A 140 6.96 -2.36 10.23
CA LYS A 140 8.08 -1.46 10.56
C LYS A 140 9.26 -1.68 9.61
N ALA A 141 9.55 -2.94 9.28
CA ALA A 141 10.61 -3.29 8.33
C ALA A 141 10.31 -2.77 6.93
N ASN A 142 9.07 -2.90 6.44
CA ASN A 142 8.65 -2.33 5.17
C ASN A 142 8.71 -0.80 5.18
N GLY A 143 8.26 -0.16 6.25
CA GLY A 143 8.38 1.30 6.42
C GLY A 143 9.82 1.78 6.30
N ALA A 144 10.77 1.10 6.97
CA ALA A 144 12.19 1.39 6.86
C ALA A 144 12.72 1.14 5.44
N MET A 145 12.40 -0.02 4.84
CA MET A 145 12.81 -0.37 3.48
C MET A 145 12.36 0.68 2.48
N THR A 146 11.10 1.09 2.51
CA THR A 146 10.53 2.09 1.60
C THR A 146 11.19 3.46 1.82
N SER A 147 11.38 3.89 3.08
CA SER A 147 12.05 5.16 3.37
C SER A 147 13.47 5.21 2.84
N PHE A 148 14.25 4.15 3.03
CA PHE A 148 15.60 4.05 2.47
C PHE A 148 15.60 3.98 0.94
N THR A 149 14.56 3.38 0.33
CA THR A 149 14.39 3.38 -1.14
C THR A 149 14.20 4.81 -1.66
N TYR A 150 13.28 5.59 -1.07
CA TYR A 150 13.06 6.97 -1.50
C TYR A 150 14.26 7.86 -1.22
N LEU A 151 14.93 7.69 -0.08
CA LEU A 151 16.17 8.39 0.22
C LEU A 151 17.26 8.07 -0.83
N ALA A 152 17.38 6.81 -1.24
CA ALA A 152 18.31 6.39 -2.29
C ALA A 152 17.98 7.02 -3.66
N ILE A 153 16.69 7.09 -4.02
CA ILE A 153 16.23 7.76 -5.26
C ILE A 153 16.62 9.24 -5.23
N ILE A 154 16.34 9.95 -4.13
CA ILE A 154 16.65 11.37 -3.96
C ILE A 154 18.16 11.60 -4.08
N LEU A 155 18.95 10.86 -3.30
CA LEU A 155 20.41 10.98 -3.32
C LEU A 155 20.99 10.56 -4.66
N GLY A 156 20.46 9.50 -5.29
CA GLY A 156 20.91 9.07 -6.62
C GLY A 156 20.65 10.12 -7.69
N THR A 157 19.45 10.70 -7.70
CA THR A 157 19.10 11.79 -8.64
C THR A 157 19.97 13.02 -8.43
N PHE A 158 20.18 13.43 -7.17
CA PHE A 158 21.07 14.55 -6.84
C PHE A 158 22.52 14.26 -7.24
N LEU A 159 23.05 13.08 -6.86
CA LEU A 159 24.43 12.71 -7.16
C LEU A 159 24.69 12.63 -8.67
N ALA A 160 23.74 12.17 -9.48
CA ALA A 160 23.90 12.15 -10.93
C ALA A 160 24.18 13.56 -11.49
N SER A 161 23.36 14.55 -11.10
CA SER A 161 23.55 15.94 -11.54
C SER A 161 24.83 16.56 -10.93
N PHE A 162 25.08 16.33 -9.64
CA PHE A 162 26.25 16.85 -8.94
C PHE A 162 27.56 16.30 -9.52
N LEU A 163 27.61 14.99 -9.82
CA LEU A 163 28.80 14.38 -10.44
C LEU A 163 29.03 14.95 -11.84
N ALA A 164 27.97 15.11 -12.66
CA ALA A 164 28.08 15.71 -13.98
C ALA A 164 28.70 17.13 -13.93
N ASP A 165 28.30 17.93 -12.92
CA ASP A 165 28.83 19.28 -12.75
C ASP A 165 30.30 19.27 -12.31
N ILE A 166 30.67 18.54 -11.25
CA ILE A 166 32.02 18.54 -10.69
C ILE A 166 33.05 17.84 -11.58
N THR A 167 32.62 16.87 -12.38
CA THR A 167 33.50 16.18 -13.34
C THR A 167 33.56 16.87 -14.69
N HIS A 168 32.89 18.02 -14.85
CA HIS A 168 32.76 18.71 -16.13
C HIS A 168 32.27 17.79 -17.26
N LYS A 169 31.24 16.96 -16.94
CA LYS A 169 30.64 15.96 -17.83
C LYS A 169 31.59 14.85 -18.27
N ASN A 170 32.53 14.48 -17.40
CA ASN A 170 33.32 13.26 -17.62
C ASN A 170 32.47 12.03 -17.25
N PHE A 171 31.60 11.62 -18.17
CA PHE A 171 30.66 10.49 -17.98
C PHE A 171 31.36 9.16 -17.68
N THR A 172 32.61 8.98 -18.13
CA THR A 172 33.40 7.78 -17.80
C THR A 172 33.73 7.72 -16.31
N LEU A 173 34.10 8.86 -15.70
CA LEU A 173 34.39 8.94 -14.26
C LEU A 173 33.12 8.69 -13.44
N GLU A 174 31.98 9.23 -13.88
CA GLU A 174 30.68 9.01 -13.24
C GLU A 174 30.26 7.53 -13.32
N ALA A 175 30.48 6.86 -14.46
CA ALA A 175 30.24 5.43 -14.62
C ALA A 175 31.16 4.58 -13.71
N ALA A 176 32.42 4.99 -13.52
CA ALA A 176 33.34 4.35 -12.57
C ALA A 176 32.84 4.48 -11.11
N PHE A 177 32.20 5.60 -10.78
CA PHE A 177 31.55 5.78 -9.47
C PHE A 177 30.35 4.82 -9.30
N CYS A 178 29.57 4.58 -10.34
CA CYS A 178 28.51 3.56 -10.32
C CYS A 178 29.06 2.15 -10.09
N VAL A 179 30.21 1.80 -10.68
CA VAL A 179 30.90 0.53 -10.42
C VAL A 179 31.32 0.41 -8.94
N LEU A 180 31.86 1.48 -8.34
CA LEU A 180 32.21 1.50 -6.93
C LEU A 180 30.99 1.26 -6.01
N ILE A 181 29.87 1.90 -6.31
CA ILE A 181 28.61 1.70 -5.56
C ILE A 181 28.13 0.24 -5.69
N ALA A 182 28.21 -0.35 -6.89
CA ALA A 182 27.85 -1.75 -7.12
C ALA A 182 28.71 -2.71 -6.30
N VAL A 183 30.02 -2.46 -6.19
CA VAL A 183 30.94 -3.20 -5.32
C VAL A 183 30.50 -3.12 -3.86
N ILE A 184 30.20 -1.93 -3.34
CA ILE A 184 29.72 -1.76 -1.95
C ILE A 184 28.42 -2.53 -1.74
N GLY A 185 27.45 -2.41 -2.67
CA GLY A 185 26.18 -3.13 -2.65
C GLY A 185 26.36 -4.66 -2.66
N LEU A 186 27.32 -5.17 -3.43
CA LEU A 186 27.67 -6.59 -3.46
C LEU A 186 28.24 -7.04 -2.10
N PHE A 187 29.20 -6.32 -1.53
CA PHE A 187 29.80 -6.68 -0.24
C PHE A 187 28.75 -6.70 0.88
N THR A 188 27.85 -5.74 0.94
CA THR A 188 26.77 -5.73 1.94
C THR A 188 25.84 -6.94 1.78
N SER A 189 25.61 -7.43 0.55
CA SER A 189 24.75 -8.58 0.28
C SER A 189 25.28 -9.90 0.84
N PHE A 190 26.60 -10.08 0.90
CA PHE A 190 27.22 -11.29 1.46
C PHE A 190 26.92 -11.48 2.94
N GLY A 191 26.76 -10.40 3.69
CA GLY A 191 26.47 -10.45 5.12
C GLY A 191 25.01 -10.79 5.47
N ILE A 192 24.10 -10.89 4.50
CA ILE A 192 22.72 -11.32 4.71
C ILE A 192 22.73 -12.82 5.03
N ARG A 193 22.03 -13.22 6.10
CA ARG A 193 21.94 -14.64 6.50
C ARG A 193 21.28 -15.49 5.42
N ARG A 194 21.67 -16.73 5.30
CA ARG A 194 21.04 -17.70 4.39
C ARG A 194 19.61 -17.99 4.84
N THR A 195 18.69 -17.99 3.90
CA THR A 195 17.30 -18.41 4.10
C THR A 195 17.06 -19.72 3.38
N ALA A 196 16.21 -20.57 3.94
CA ALA A 196 15.88 -21.86 3.34
C ALA A 196 15.12 -21.65 2.02
N PRO A 197 15.39 -22.44 0.98
CA PRO A 197 14.58 -22.44 -0.23
C PRO A 197 13.17 -22.96 0.09
N ARG A 198 12.15 -22.42 -0.56
CA ARG A 198 10.77 -22.89 -0.39
C ARG A 198 10.45 -24.10 -1.27
N ASN A 199 11.38 -24.46 -2.19
CA ASN A 199 11.31 -25.63 -3.05
C ASN A 199 9.98 -25.76 -3.81
N SER A 200 9.41 -24.64 -4.27
CA SER A 200 8.21 -24.67 -5.10
C SER A 200 8.44 -25.54 -6.34
N PRO A 201 7.59 -26.53 -6.64
CA PRO A 201 7.76 -27.40 -7.79
C PRO A 201 7.46 -26.70 -9.13
N LYS A 202 6.96 -25.49 -9.08
CA LYS A 202 6.52 -24.75 -10.26
C LYS A 202 7.68 -24.40 -11.18
N LYS A 203 7.56 -24.76 -12.47
CA LYS A 203 8.54 -24.41 -13.52
C LYS A 203 8.24 -23.02 -14.08
N ILE A 204 9.27 -22.32 -14.53
CA ILE A 204 9.12 -21.04 -15.25
C ILE A 204 8.41 -21.33 -16.59
N ASN A 205 7.31 -20.64 -16.82
CA ASN A 205 6.56 -20.70 -18.07
C ASN A 205 6.90 -19.46 -18.92
N PRO A 206 7.24 -19.60 -20.20
CA PRO A 206 7.46 -18.45 -21.08
C PRO A 206 6.20 -17.56 -21.24
N PHE A 207 5.01 -18.13 -21.08
CA PHE A 207 3.75 -17.36 -21.09
C PHE A 207 3.51 -16.70 -19.73
N PHE A 208 4.23 -15.61 -19.45
CA PHE A 208 4.19 -14.91 -18.17
C PHE A 208 2.77 -14.39 -17.80
N LEU A 209 1.94 -14.00 -18.79
CA LEU A 209 0.56 -13.56 -18.55
C LEU A 209 -0.30 -14.69 -17.98
N TYR A 210 -0.11 -15.92 -18.43
CA TYR A 210 -0.79 -17.08 -17.87
C TYR A 210 -0.39 -17.32 -16.40
N GLU A 211 0.87 -17.14 -16.08
CA GLU A 211 1.37 -17.25 -14.71
C GLU A 211 0.78 -16.18 -13.78
N ILE A 212 0.68 -14.96 -14.27
CA ILE A 212 0.02 -13.86 -13.54
C ILE A 212 -1.46 -14.18 -13.31
N TYR A 213 -2.17 -14.65 -14.35
CA TYR A 213 -3.57 -15.07 -14.23
C TYR A 213 -3.76 -16.18 -13.18
N GLN A 214 -2.90 -17.21 -13.18
CA GLN A 214 -2.94 -18.28 -12.17
C GLN A 214 -2.67 -17.73 -10.75
N THR A 215 -1.78 -16.77 -10.62
CA THR A 215 -1.50 -16.10 -9.34
C THR A 215 -2.71 -15.30 -8.85
N LEU A 216 -3.40 -14.57 -9.74
CA LEU A 216 -4.63 -13.85 -9.39
C LEU A 216 -5.77 -14.82 -9.03
N LYS A 217 -5.93 -15.90 -9.78
CA LYS A 217 -6.94 -16.94 -9.48
C LYS A 217 -6.74 -17.53 -8.09
N MET A 218 -5.50 -17.81 -7.71
CA MET A 218 -5.15 -18.25 -6.35
C MET A 218 -5.39 -17.14 -5.32
N GLY A 219 -5.01 -15.91 -5.65
CA GLY A 219 -5.22 -14.72 -4.80
C GLY A 219 -6.69 -14.47 -4.48
N TRP A 220 -7.61 -14.87 -5.36
CA TRP A 220 -9.06 -14.80 -5.11
C TRP A 220 -9.49 -15.63 -3.90
N GLN A 221 -8.79 -16.72 -3.61
CA GLN A 221 -9.08 -17.62 -2.49
C GLN A 221 -8.52 -17.09 -1.15
N VAL A 222 -7.62 -16.10 -1.19
CA VAL A 222 -7.03 -15.49 0.01
C VAL A 222 -7.73 -14.17 0.30
N PRO A 223 -8.35 -14.01 1.48
CA PRO A 223 -9.07 -12.78 1.82
C PRO A 223 -8.23 -11.53 1.58
N HIS A 224 -8.80 -10.54 0.92
CA HIS A 224 -8.21 -9.21 0.68
C HIS A 224 -6.87 -9.16 -0.09
N LEU A 225 -6.32 -10.28 -0.56
CA LEU A 225 -5.01 -10.31 -1.24
C LEU A 225 -5.04 -9.53 -2.55
N LEU A 226 -6.10 -9.71 -3.37
CA LEU A 226 -6.27 -8.95 -4.62
C LEU A 226 -6.47 -7.45 -4.38
N ILE A 227 -7.14 -7.09 -3.28
CA ILE A 227 -7.29 -5.68 -2.90
C ILE A 227 -5.91 -5.08 -2.59
N ALA A 228 -5.06 -5.80 -1.86
CA ALA A 228 -3.71 -5.33 -1.56
C ALA A 228 -2.85 -5.18 -2.83
N ILE A 229 -2.93 -6.13 -3.79
CA ILE A 229 -2.27 -6.01 -5.12
C ILE A 229 -2.77 -4.77 -5.85
N TYR A 230 -4.09 -4.57 -5.91
CA TYR A 230 -4.71 -3.40 -6.54
C TYR A 230 -4.22 -2.10 -5.89
N CYS A 231 -4.23 -2.01 -4.56
CA CYS A 231 -3.85 -0.80 -3.83
C CYS A 231 -2.37 -0.44 -4.03
N SER A 232 -1.46 -1.43 -4.02
CA SER A 232 -0.04 -1.19 -4.31
C SER A 232 0.15 -0.72 -5.75
N SER A 233 -0.56 -1.29 -6.72
CA SER A 233 -0.52 -0.89 -8.12
C SER A 233 -1.12 0.50 -8.35
N PHE A 234 -2.23 0.80 -7.69
CA PHE A 234 -2.90 2.10 -7.74
C PHE A 234 -2.03 3.21 -7.15
N PHE A 235 -1.28 2.92 -6.07
CA PHE A 235 -0.31 3.85 -5.52
C PHE A 235 0.78 4.21 -6.54
N LEU A 236 1.31 3.23 -7.29
CA LEU A 236 2.32 3.48 -8.32
C LEU A 236 1.74 4.28 -9.51
N PHE A 237 0.49 4.00 -9.90
CA PHE A 237 -0.22 4.81 -10.90
C PHE A 237 -0.31 6.28 -10.48
N ILE A 238 -0.79 6.54 -9.25
CA ILE A 238 -0.92 7.91 -8.74
C ILE A 238 0.45 8.58 -8.55
N GLY A 239 1.44 7.84 -8.06
CA GLY A 239 2.80 8.35 -7.87
C GLY A 239 3.45 8.76 -9.20
N ALA A 240 3.31 7.93 -10.23
CA ALA A 240 3.79 8.24 -11.58
C ALA A 240 3.04 9.42 -12.21
N PHE A 241 1.71 9.46 -12.08
CA PHE A 241 0.91 10.61 -12.54
C PHE A 241 1.37 11.90 -11.86
N THR A 242 1.53 11.88 -10.53
CA THR A 242 2.00 13.05 -9.76
C THR A 242 3.37 13.50 -10.26
N GLN A 243 4.31 12.58 -10.43
CA GLN A 243 5.66 12.89 -10.92
C GLN A 243 5.64 13.55 -12.30
N LEU A 244 4.79 13.06 -13.21
CA LEU A 244 4.68 13.61 -14.55
C LEU A 244 3.94 14.94 -14.59
N ASN A 245 2.86 15.09 -13.83
CA ASN A 245 1.97 16.26 -13.88
C ASN A 245 2.46 17.45 -13.03
N ILE A 246 3.44 17.23 -12.13
CA ILE A 246 3.96 18.30 -11.28
C ILE A 246 4.81 19.32 -12.06
N ILE A 247 5.48 18.88 -13.12
CA ILE A 247 6.28 19.76 -13.99
C ILE A 247 5.37 20.74 -14.74
N PRO A 248 4.34 20.30 -15.47
CA PRO A 248 3.35 21.19 -16.07
C PRO A 248 2.69 22.12 -15.02
N LEU A 249 2.36 21.63 -13.83
CA LEU A 249 1.82 22.48 -12.76
C LEU A 249 2.78 23.59 -12.36
N ALA A 250 4.08 23.28 -12.18
CA ALA A 250 5.10 24.25 -11.83
C ALA A 250 5.24 25.35 -12.91
N MET A 251 5.20 24.95 -14.17
CA MET A 251 5.31 25.89 -15.29
C MET A 251 4.04 26.72 -15.50
N GLN A 252 2.87 26.07 -15.52
CA GLN A 252 1.59 26.72 -15.85
C GLN A 252 1.06 27.59 -14.72
N SER A 253 1.17 27.13 -13.46
CA SER A 253 0.51 27.77 -12.32
C SER A 253 1.45 28.58 -11.42
N LEU A 254 2.73 28.19 -11.35
CA LEU A 254 3.71 28.81 -10.45
C LEU A 254 4.77 29.64 -11.20
N GLY A 255 4.81 29.59 -12.53
CA GLY A 255 5.80 30.30 -13.34
C GLY A 255 7.25 29.81 -13.09
N LEU A 256 7.42 28.57 -12.63
CA LEU A 256 8.73 27.98 -12.37
C LEU A 256 9.29 27.31 -13.64
N SER A 257 10.60 27.07 -13.63
CA SER A 257 11.25 26.25 -14.66
C SER A 257 10.91 24.74 -14.50
N GLU A 258 11.23 23.93 -15.50
CA GLU A 258 11.12 22.47 -15.45
C GLU A 258 11.92 21.90 -14.27
N VAL A 259 13.10 22.44 -13.99
CA VAL A 259 13.95 22.07 -12.85
C VAL A 259 13.22 22.37 -11.51
N GLY A 260 12.51 23.51 -11.44
CA GLY A 260 11.68 23.87 -10.30
C GLY A 260 10.58 22.83 -10.04
N GLY A 261 9.96 22.29 -11.11
CA GLY A 261 9.02 21.16 -11.01
C GLY A 261 9.66 19.90 -10.43
N GLY A 262 10.90 19.59 -10.80
CA GLY A 262 11.66 18.49 -10.22
C GLY A 262 11.89 18.65 -8.70
N TYR A 263 12.20 19.86 -8.24
CA TYR A 263 12.32 20.14 -6.79
C TYR A 263 11.00 20.02 -6.05
N LEU A 264 9.87 20.35 -6.66
CA LEU A 264 8.57 20.13 -6.04
C LEU A 264 8.28 18.63 -5.82
N PHE A 265 8.68 17.77 -6.75
CA PHE A 265 8.54 16.32 -6.58
C PHE A 265 9.39 15.79 -5.41
N LEU A 266 10.51 16.43 -5.09
CA LEU A 266 11.33 16.09 -3.94
C LEU A 266 10.54 16.18 -2.62
N ALA A 267 9.67 17.20 -2.47
CA ALA A 267 8.82 17.33 -1.28
C ALA A 267 7.88 16.11 -1.12
N THR A 268 7.33 15.60 -2.24
CA THR A 268 6.51 14.38 -2.23
C THR A 268 7.33 13.15 -1.82
N ALA A 269 8.54 12.99 -2.37
CA ALA A 269 9.40 11.84 -2.08
C ALA A 269 9.85 11.81 -0.61
N VAL A 270 10.23 12.97 -0.04
CA VAL A 270 10.51 13.11 1.39
C VAL A 270 9.29 12.79 2.24
N GLY A 271 8.11 13.30 1.83
CA GLY A 271 6.84 12.97 2.47
C GLY A 271 6.58 11.46 2.51
N ILE A 272 6.76 10.75 1.37
CA ILE A 272 6.57 9.30 1.30
C ILE A 272 7.51 8.57 2.26
N ALA A 273 8.78 8.97 2.34
CA ALA A 273 9.74 8.38 3.27
C ALA A 273 9.30 8.55 4.73
N ILE A 274 8.87 9.74 5.12
CA ILE A 274 8.34 10.03 6.46
C ILE A 274 7.08 9.21 6.74
N GLY A 275 6.11 9.22 5.82
CA GLY A 275 4.84 8.50 5.94
C GLY A 275 5.02 7.00 6.07
N ALA A 276 5.98 6.42 5.33
CA ALA A 276 6.33 5.02 5.40
C ALA A 276 6.86 4.63 6.80
N VAL A 277 7.76 5.42 7.39
CA VAL A 277 8.25 5.20 8.76
C VAL A 277 7.11 5.34 9.77
N LEU A 278 6.32 6.42 9.68
CA LEU A 278 5.21 6.66 10.62
C LEU A 278 4.18 5.53 10.58
N SER A 279 3.81 5.05 9.39
CA SER A 279 2.88 3.93 9.21
C SER A 279 3.43 2.64 9.84
N GLY A 280 4.70 2.32 9.60
CA GLY A 280 5.36 1.17 10.19
C GLY A 280 5.39 1.22 11.72
N LEU A 281 5.64 2.41 12.29
CA LEU A 281 5.62 2.61 13.75
C LEU A 281 4.19 2.53 14.33
N TRP A 282 3.20 3.07 13.62
CA TRP A 282 1.80 3.09 14.07
C TRP A 282 1.14 1.73 13.98
N SER A 283 1.53 0.89 13.05
CA SER A 283 1.10 -0.52 12.94
C SER A 283 1.45 -1.35 14.17
N LYS A 284 2.45 -0.93 14.98
CA LYS A 284 2.94 -1.66 16.16
C LYS A 284 3.29 -3.11 15.82
N ASP A 285 2.55 -4.08 16.42
CA ASP A 285 2.83 -5.51 16.34
C ASP A 285 1.90 -6.25 15.36
N LYS A 286 1.15 -5.51 14.53
CA LYS A 286 0.17 -6.05 13.57
C LYS A 286 0.33 -5.38 12.22
N VAL A 287 -0.07 -6.08 11.15
CA VAL A 287 -0.36 -5.44 9.87
C VAL A 287 -1.73 -4.79 9.97
N GLU A 288 -1.81 -3.48 9.74
CA GLU A 288 -2.99 -2.68 10.02
C GLU A 288 -3.49 -1.94 8.75
N PRO A 289 -4.22 -2.62 7.83
CA PRO A 289 -4.73 -2.00 6.61
C PRO A 289 -5.68 -0.81 6.86
N GLY A 290 -6.23 -0.69 8.08
CA GLY A 290 -7.03 0.46 8.50
C GLY A 290 -6.27 1.79 8.42
N ILE A 291 -4.94 1.77 8.59
CA ILE A 291 -4.09 2.96 8.40
C ILE A 291 -4.14 3.39 6.93
N SER A 292 -4.03 2.43 5.99
CA SER A 292 -4.08 2.70 4.56
C SER A 292 -5.42 3.31 4.15
N CYS A 293 -6.54 2.77 4.64
CA CYS A 293 -7.87 3.32 4.36
C CYS A 293 -7.98 4.78 4.82
N LEU A 294 -7.53 5.08 6.04
CA LEU A 294 -7.54 6.45 6.56
C LEU A 294 -6.61 7.37 5.75
N ALA A 295 -5.39 6.93 5.49
CA ALA A 295 -4.41 7.66 4.72
C ALA A 295 -4.88 7.94 3.28
N GLY A 296 -5.61 7.00 2.65
CA GLY A 296 -6.17 7.15 1.32
C GLY A 296 -7.21 8.28 1.23
N PHE A 297 -8.03 8.52 2.25
CA PHE A 297 -8.94 9.66 2.28
C PHE A 297 -8.19 11.00 2.35
N PHE A 298 -7.20 11.11 3.26
CA PHE A 298 -6.38 12.33 3.33
C PHE A 298 -5.56 12.54 2.06
N PHE A 299 -5.02 11.48 1.47
CA PHE A 299 -4.34 11.52 0.19
C PHE A 299 -5.21 12.13 -0.91
N SER A 300 -6.48 11.71 -1.00
CA SER A 300 -7.45 12.25 -1.96
C SER A 300 -7.74 13.74 -1.69
N ILE A 301 -7.84 14.16 -0.42
CA ILE A 301 -8.07 15.57 -0.05
C ILE A 301 -6.90 16.45 -0.51
N PHE A 302 -5.66 16.00 -0.39
CA PHE A 302 -4.50 16.80 -0.80
C PHE A 302 -4.38 16.97 -2.31
N PHE A 303 -4.96 16.10 -3.11
CA PHE A 303 -5.12 16.34 -4.56
C PHE A 303 -6.03 17.53 -4.85
N PHE A 304 -7.13 17.69 -4.11
CA PHE A 304 -7.97 18.89 -4.23
C PHE A 304 -7.25 20.15 -3.74
N PHE A 305 -6.40 20.04 -2.71
CA PHE A 305 -5.59 21.19 -2.27
C PHE A 305 -4.61 21.64 -3.35
N LEU A 306 -3.99 20.71 -4.10
CA LEU A 306 -3.15 21.04 -5.24
C LEU A 306 -3.92 21.75 -6.35
N TYR A 307 -5.19 21.47 -6.54
CA TYR A 307 -6.05 22.20 -7.47
C TYR A 307 -6.36 23.61 -6.95
N PHE A 308 -6.90 23.74 -5.74
CA PHE A 308 -7.35 25.03 -5.22
C PHE A 308 -6.19 26.00 -4.90
N PHE A 309 -5.04 25.49 -4.53
CA PHE A 309 -3.89 26.29 -4.11
C PHE A 309 -2.73 26.23 -5.10
N SER A 310 -3.00 25.85 -6.34
CA SER A 310 -1.98 25.70 -7.41
C SER A 310 -1.16 26.97 -7.68
N SER A 311 -1.68 28.16 -7.39
CA SER A 311 -0.98 29.44 -7.60
C SER A 311 -0.05 29.83 -6.46
N SER A 312 -0.05 29.12 -5.33
CA SER A 312 0.81 29.42 -4.18
C SER A 312 1.92 28.38 -4.03
N LEU A 313 3.16 28.76 -4.23
CA LEU A 313 4.33 27.88 -4.10
C LEU A 313 4.40 27.21 -2.72
N THR A 314 4.21 27.98 -1.65
CA THR A 314 4.28 27.46 -0.27
C THR A 314 3.20 26.42 0.01
N LEU A 315 1.93 26.70 -0.39
CA LEU A 315 0.82 25.77 -0.17
C LEU A 315 0.95 24.52 -1.06
N THR A 316 1.48 24.67 -2.27
CA THR A 316 1.79 23.54 -3.15
C THR A 316 2.85 22.63 -2.53
N ILE A 317 3.96 23.16 -2.01
CA ILE A 317 5.00 22.38 -1.33
C ILE A 317 4.44 21.63 -0.12
N ILE A 318 3.67 22.33 0.73
CA ILE A 318 3.03 21.73 1.91
C ILE A 318 2.07 20.62 1.49
N SER A 319 1.22 20.86 0.49
CA SER A 319 0.26 19.87 -0.01
C SER A 319 0.95 18.63 -0.57
N LEU A 320 2.03 18.80 -1.35
CA LEU A 320 2.84 17.70 -1.88
C LEU A 320 3.53 16.90 -0.78
N GLY A 321 4.10 17.58 0.22
CA GLY A 321 4.72 16.92 1.37
C GLY A 321 3.72 16.09 2.19
N LEU A 322 2.56 16.67 2.51
CA LEU A 322 1.49 16.00 3.24
C LEU A 322 0.86 14.87 2.43
N MET A 323 0.65 15.08 1.13
CA MET A 323 0.22 14.04 0.20
C MET A 323 1.23 12.88 0.17
N GLY A 324 2.52 13.17 0.12
CA GLY A 324 3.57 12.17 0.22
C GLY A 324 3.50 11.36 1.52
N ILE A 325 3.33 12.03 2.67
CA ILE A 325 3.17 11.35 3.97
C ILE A 325 1.97 10.39 3.94
N CYS A 326 0.83 10.85 3.43
CA CYS A 326 -0.34 9.99 3.28
C CYS A 326 -0.09 8.83 2.30
N GLY A 327 0.62 9.08 1.19
CA GLY A 327 0.97 8.05 0.21
C GLY A 327 1.87 6.95 0.80
N GLY A 328 2.91 7.32 1.56
CA GLY A 328 3.75 6.36 2.28
C GLY A 328 2.96 5.56 3.33
N ALA A 329 2.08 6.24 4.07
CA ALA A 329 1.21 5.60 5.05
C ALA A 329 0.16 4.67 4.39
N TYR A 330 -0.28 4.98 3.17
CA TYR A 330 -1.19 4.16 2.38
C TYR A 330 -0.53 2.85 1.91
N LEU A 331 0.69 2.91 1.40
CA LEU A 331 1.37 1.78 0.77
C LEU A 331 1.80 0.70 1.78
N ILE A 332 2.45 1.09 2.88
CA ILE A 332 3.17 0.18 3.78
C ILE A 332 2.32 -0.95 4.37
N PRO A 333 1.08 -0.73 4.86
CA PRO A 333 0.28 -1.84 5.38
C PRO A 333 -0.13 -2.83 4.29
N PHE A 334 -0.34 -2.40 3.04
CA PHE A 334 -0.66 -3.31 1.94
C PHE A 334 0.54 -4.17 1.53
N ASP A 335 1.74 -3.58 1.42
CA ASP A 335 2.96 -4.33 1.16
C ASP A 335 3.26 -5.37 2.25
N ALA A 336 3.09 -4.98 3.53
CA ALA A 336 3.21 -5.90 4.64
C ALA A 336 2.12 -7.00 4.61
N TYR A 337 0.90 -6.65 4.20
CA TYR A 337 -0.21 -7.61 4.04
C TYR A 337 0.10 -8.64 2.97
N LEU A 338 0.59 -8.21 1.80
CA LEU A 338 1.02 -9.10 0.72
C LEU A 338 2.09 -10.08 1.19
N GLN A 339 3.07 -9.61 1.97
CA GLN A 339 4.19 -10.44 2.43
C GLN A 339 3.77 -11.47 3.50
N ILE A 340 2.85 -11.12 4.40
CA ILE A 340 2.45 -12.01 5.51
C ILE A 340 1.35 -12.98 5.08
N ASN A 341 0.36 -12.51 4.30
CA ASN A 341 -0.82 -13.30 3.98
C ASN A 341 -0.69 -14.10 2.67
N SER A 342 0.38 -13.91 1.90
CA SER A 342 0.67 -14.77 0.77
C SER A 342 1.10 -16.16 1.23
N PRO A 343 0.62 -17.24 0.58
CA PRO A 343 1.12 -18.58 0.85
C PRO A 343 2.64 -18.64 0.71
N ASP A 344 3.32 -19.24 1.68
CA ASP A 344 4.79 -19.24 1.76
C ASP A 344 5.48 -19.74 0.47
N ALA A 345 4.91 -20.79 -0.16
CA ALA A 345 5.44 -21.39 -1.40
C ALA A 345 5.16 -20.53 -2.66
N LYS A 346 4.35 -19.46 -2.56
CA LYS A 346 3.93 -18.62 -3.69
C LYS A 346 4.10 -17.12 -3.41
N ARG A 347 4.76 -16.76 -2.31
CA ARG A 347 4.95 -15.35 -1.91
C ARG A 347 5.69 -14.55 -2.98
N GLY A 348 6.73 -15.11 -3.58
CA GLY A 348 7.47 -14.47 -4.66
C GLY A 348 6.60 -14.19 -5.88
N GLN A 349 5.73 -15.15 -6.25
CA GLN A 349 4.79 -14.99 -7.37
C GLN A 349 3.76 -13.86 -7.10
N VAL A 350 3.24 -13.77 -5.87
CA VAL A 350 2.29 -12.70 -5.49
C VAL A 350 2.97 -11.33 -5.55
N ILE A 351 4.18 -11.20 -5.01
CA ILE A 351 4.96 -9.95 -5.07
C ILE A 351 5.28 -9.59 -6.53
N ALA A 352 5.64 -10.57 -7.34
CA ALA A 352 5.90 -10.38 -8.76
C ALA A 352 4.65 -9.90 -9.53
N ALA A 353 3.48 -10.46 -9.23
CA ALA A 353 2.22 -10.01 -9.80
C ALA A 353 1.88 -8.57 -9.37
N ALA A 354 2.08 -8.23 -8.10
CA ALA A 354 1.91 -6.86 -7.61
C ALA A 354 2.85 -5.88 -8.33
N ASN A 355 4.12 -6.22 -8.51
CA ASN A 355 5.08 -5.42 -9.27
C ASN A 355 4.67 -5.27 -10.73
N PHE A 356 4.21 -6.34 -11.39
CA PHE A 356 3.75 -6.30 -12.77
C PHE A 356 2.60 -5.31 -12.94
N PHE A 357 1.55 -5.39 -12.10
CA PHE A 357 0.43 -4.45 -12.14
C PHE A 357 0.85 -3.02 -11.75
N SER A 358 1.83 -2.88 -10.88
CA SER A 358 2.40 -1.57 -10.53
C SER A 358 3.05 -0.89 -11.74
N PHE A 359 3.80 -1.62 -12.55
CA PHE A 359 4.39 -1.07 -13.78
C PHE A 359 3.34 -0.83 -14.89
N ILE A 360 2.27 -1.64 -14.97
CA ILE A 360 1.10 -1.30 -15.79
C ILE A 360 0.48 0.01 -15.30
N GLY A 361 0.36 0.21 -13.99
CA GLY A 361 -0.10 1.46 -13.39
C GLY A 361 0.74 2.66 -13.80
N VAL A 362 2.08 2.52 -13.83
CA VAL A 362 2.99 3.59 -14.31
C VAL A 362 2.73 3.94 -15.78
N LEU A 363 2.56 2.93 -16.66
CA LEU A 363 2.23 3.17 -18.07
C LEU A 363 0.84 3.80 -18.22
N ALA A 364 -0.14 3.32 -17.47
CA ALA A 364 -1.49 3.87 -17.45
C ALA A 364 -1.51 5.35 -17.00
N ALA A 365 -0.62 5.74 -16.07
CA ALA A 365 -0.48 7.12 -15.63
C ALA A 365 0.00 8.04 -16.76
N SER A 366 0.96 7.58 -17.56
CA SER A 366 1.44 8.34 -18.73
C SER A 366 0.34 8.50 -19.78
N PHE A 367 -0.41 7.43 -20.04
CA PHE A 367 -1.55 7.50 -20.97
C PHE A 367 -2.68 8.39 -20.42
N PHE A 368 -2.97 8.31 -19.13
CA PHE A 368 -3.97 9.15 -18.47
C PHE A 368 -3.58 10.64 -18.53
N LEU A 369 -2.31 10.96 -18.31
CA LEU A 369 -1.82 12.33 -18.47
C LEU A 369 -1.98 12.82 -19.91
N TYR A 370 -1.59 12.02 -20.91
CA TYR A 370 -1.78 12.36 -22.32
C TYR A 370 -3.25 12.64 -22.63
N LEU A 371 -4.16 11.78 -22.19
CA LEU A 371 -5.60 11.95 -22.39
C LEU A 371 -6.11 13.28 -21.78
N LEU A 372 -5.64 13.64 -20.59
CA LEU A 372 -6.07 14.85 -19.91
C LEU A 372 -5.49 16.12 -20.56
N SER A 373 -4.21 16.11 -20.90
CA SER A 373 -3.52 17.30 -21.40
C SER A 373 -3.74 17.54 -22.89
N GLU A 374 -3.58 16.50 -23.72
CA GLU A 374 -3.59 16.64 -25.18
C GLU A 374 -5.00 16.50 -25.77
N GLU A 375 -5.75 15.48 -25.33
CA GLU A 375 -7.08 15.22 -25.91
C GLU A 375 -8.17 16.10 -25.28
N LEU A 376 -8.12 16.30 -23.93
CA LEU A 376 -9.15 17.08 -23.21
C LEU A 376 -8.72 18.53 -22.97
N GLY A 377 -7.47 18.91 -23.25
CA GLY A 377 -6.95 20.27 -23.08
C GLY A 377 -7.01 20.79 -21.64
N LEU A 378 -6.97 19.90 -20.63
CA LEU A 378 -7.09 20.27 -19.24
C LEU A 378 -5.78 20.78 -18.67
N SER A 379 -5.87 21.78 -17.78
CA SER A 379 -4.69 22.26 -17.05
C SER A 379 -4.13 21.20 -16.11
N ALA A 380 -2.84 21.31 -15.76
CA ALA A 380 -2.20 20.43 -14.79
C ALA A 380 -2.91 20.42 -13.41
N ALA A 381 -3.41 21.57 -12.96
CA ALA A 381 -4.21 21.68 -11.74
C ALA A 381 -5.50 20.85 -11.83
N SER A 382 -6.25 20.96 -12.94
CA SER A 382 -7.45 20.15 -13.19
C SER A 382 -7.15 18.66 -13.25
N GLY A 383 -5.98 18.27 -13.78
CA GLY A 383 -5.48 16.89 -13.76
C GLY A 383 -5.36 16.35 -12.32
N PHE A 384 -4.86 17.15 -11.39
CA PHE A 384 -4.82 16.78 -9.95
C PHE A 384 -6.22 16.65 -9.36
N ALA A 385 -7.17 17.54 -9.67
CA ALA A 385 -8.55 17.42 -9.18
C ALA A 385 -9.23 16.12 -9.63
N LEU A 386 -9.09 15.76 -10.93
CA LEU A 386 -9.64 14.49 -11.45
C LEU A 386 -8.99 13.26 -10.83
N THR A 387 -7.67 13.31 -10.62
CA THR A 387 -6.95 12.25 -9.89
C THR A 387 -7.43 12.15 -8.45
N GLY A 388 -7.75 13.28 -7.80
CA GLY A 388 -8.38 13.34 -6.49
C GLY A 388 -9.74 12.64 -6.44
N ILE A 389 -10.61 12.89 -7.43
CA ILE A 389 -11.91 12.23 -7.56
C ILE A 389 -11.73 10.72 -7.75
N LEU A 390 -10.85 10.30 -8.67
CA LEU A 390 -10.55 8.90 -8.92
C LEU A 390 -10.02 8.20 -7.67
N SER A 391 -9.10 8.86 -6.94
CA SER A 391 -8.55 8.37 -5.68
C SER A 391 -9.62 8.24 -4.60
N LEU A 392 -10.52 9.21 -4.48
CA LEU A 392 -11.61 9.19 -3.50
C LEU A 392 -12.59 8.05 -3.78
N ILE A 393 -12.99 7.86 -5.03
CA ILE A 393 -13.88 6.76 -5.46
C ILE A 393 -13.21 5.41 -5.16
N SER A 394 -11.97 5.23 -5.63
CA SER A 394 -11.19 4.02 -5.41
C SER A 394 -11.07 3.70 -3.92
N ASN A 395 -10.67 4.69 -3.10
CA ASN A 395 -10.48 4.48 -1.67
C ASN A 395 -11.81 4.20 -0.94
N THR A 396 -12.92 4.79 -1.37
CA THR A 396 -14.25 4.50 -0.82
C THR A 396 -14.63 3.04 -1.06
N ILE A 397 -14.43 2.54 -2.28
CA ILE A 397 -14.69 1.13 -2.63
C ILE A 397 -13.79 0.20 -1.82
N VAL A 398 -12.49 0.48 -1.77
CA VAL A 398 -11.51 -0.31 -1.02
C VAL A 398 -11.85 -0.34 0.47
N THR A 399 -12.14 0.82 1.07
CA THR A 399 -12.51 0.93 2.49
C THR A 399 -13.79 0.17 2.81
N GLY A 400 -14.79 0.22 1.92
CA GLY A 400 -16.01 -0.58 2.05
C GLY A 400 -15.72 -2.08 2.05
N ARG A 401 -14.89 -2.56 1.12
CA ARG A 401 -14.46 -3.97 1.06
C ARG A 401 -13.61 -4.40 2.26
N LEU A 402 -12.81 -3.49 2.81
CA LEU A 402 -11.97 -3.68 4.00
C LEU A 402 -12.66 -3.25 5.30
N SER A 403 -13.96 -2.99 5.30
CA SER A 403 -14.70 -2.47 6.46
C SER A 403 -14.52 -3.32 7.71
N ALA A 404 -14.43 -4.64 7.58
CA ALA A 404 -14.14 -5.56 8.69
C ALA A 404 -12.77 -5.33 9.37
N LEU A 405 -11.82 -4.68 8.69
CA LEU A 405 -10.52 -4.29 9.22
C LEU A 405 -10.50 -2.80 9.59
N PHE A 406 -11.15 -1.95 8.78
CA PHE A 406 -11.14 -0.49 8.96
C PHE A 406 -11.99 -0.04 10.16
N LEU A 407 -13.21 -0.55 10.30
CA LEU A 407 -14.10 -0.12 11.38
C LEU A 407 -13.55 -0.43 12.78
N PRO A 408 -13.02 -1.64 13.07
CA PRO A 408 -12.33 -1.91 14.34
C PRO A 408 -11.10 -1.02 14.55
N PHE A 409 -10.31 -0.76 13.50
CA PHE A 409 -9.18 0.15 13.58
C PHE A 409 -9.63 1.56 13.96
N LEU A 410 -10.62 2.11 13.26
CA LEU A 410 -11.16 3.44 13.52
C LEU A 410 -11.69 3.54 14.96
N ALA A 411 -12.47 2.55 15.38
CA ALA A 411 -13.05 2.50 16.71
C ALA A 411 -11.97 2.38 17.80
N GLN A 412 -11.00 1.48 17.64
CA GLN A 412 -9.97 1.23 18.67
C GLN A 412 -8.92 2.34 18.74
N LYS A 413 -8.47 2.86 17.60
CA LYS A 413 -7.33 3.79 17.57
C LYS A 413 -7.75 5.25 17.69
N ILE A 414 -8.85 5.63 17.05
CA ILE A 414 -9.31 7.00 16.98
C ILE A 414 -10.37 7.28 18.04
N LEU A 415 -11.46 6.53 18.00
CA LEU A 415 -12.59 6.83 18.91
C LEU A 415 -12.29 6.51 20.36
N LYS A 416 -11.55 5.40 20.64
CA LYS A 416 -11.15 5.05 22.01
C LYS A 416 -10.21 6.07 22.63
N LYS A 417 -9.41 6.80 21.84
CA LYS A 417 -8.54 7.87 22.33
C LYS A 417 -9.34 9.11 22.75
N PHE A 418 -10.43 9.41 22.05
CA PHE A 418 -11.29 10.57 22.33
C PHE A 418 -12.42 10.27 23.32
N ARG A 419 -12.80 8.99 23.49
CA ARG A 419 -13.84 8.56 24.43
C ARG A 419 -13.32 7.40 25.25
N ARG A 420 -13.40 7.48 26.58
CA ARG A 420 -13.07 6.32 27.42
C ARG A 420 -14.19 5.30 27.29
N ILE A 421 -13.86 4.11 26.74
CA ILE A 421 -14.76 2.96 26.68
C ILE A 421 -14.32 2.01 27.79
N ARG A 422 -15.23 1.65 28.69
CA ARG A 422 -15.04 0.60 29.70
C ARG A 422 -15.95 -0.57 29.36
N LEU A 423 -15.39 -1.77 29.38
CA LEU A 423 -16.17 -2.99 29.34
C LEU A 423 -16.47 -3.38 30.78
N ALA A 424 -17.76 -3.47 31.12
CA ALA A 424 -18.21 -3.88 32.45
C ALA A 424 -18.33 -5.40 32.55
N SER A 425 -18.40 -6.10 31.44
CA SER A 425 -18.46 -7.57 31.35
C SER A 425 -17.51 -8.10 30.28
N ALA A 426 -17.21 -9.40 30.32
CA ALA A 426 -16.42 -10.06 29.27
C ALA A 426 -17.10 -9.95 27.90
N VAL A 427 -16.29 -9.85 26.85
CA VAL A 427 -16.79 -9.88 25.46
C VAL A 427 -17.38 -11.26 25.19
N PRO A 428 -18.62 -11.36 24.66
CA PRO A 428 -19.25 -12.62 24.32
C PRO A 428 -18.41 -13.44 23.32
N ASP A 429 -18.49 -14.76 23.46
CA ASP A 429 -17.87 -15.68 22.50
C ASP A 429 -18.48 -15.53 21.09
N PRO A 430 -17.75 -15.89 20.01
CA PRO A 430 -18.24 -15.83 18.63
C PRO A 430 -19.53 -16.66 18.37
N SER A 431 -19.84 -17.62 19.24
CA SER A 431 -21.09 -18.42 19.20
C SER A 431 -22.34 -17.66 19.68
N LYS A 432 -22.20 -16.41 20.10
CA LYS A 432 -23.31 -15.60 20.64
C LYS A 432 -23.72 -14.50 19.68
N ILE A 433 -25.05 -14.28 19.56
CA ILE A 433 -25.61 -13.15 18.83
C ILE A 433 -25.78 -11.98 19.81
N ILE A 434 -25.19 -10.84 19.48
CA ILE A 434 -25.33 -9.64 20.26
C ILE A 434 -26.52 -8.83 19.75
N ILE A 435 -27.47 -8.47 20.60
CA ILE A 435 -28.53 -7.53 20.28
C ILE A 435 -28.15 -6.18 20.86
N LEU A 436 -27.95 -5.20 19.96
CA LEU A 436 -27.67 -3.82 20.33
C LEU A 436 -28.93 -2.98 20.14
N GLN A 437 -29.59 -2.66 21.25
CA GLN A 437 -30.68 -1.69 21.26
C GLN A 437 -30.10 -0.27 21.38
N SER A 438 -30.23 0.52 20.31
CA SER A 438 -29.77 1.91 20.32
C SER A 438 -30.40 2.76 19.22
N ASN A 439 -30.65 4.03 19.53
CA ASN A 439 -31.07 5.05 18.57
C ASN A 439 -29.87 5.77 17.92
N SER A 440 -28.66 5.31 18.13
CA SER A 440 -27.44 5.98 17.67
C SER A 440 -26.48 5.03 16.95
N TRP A 441 -26.20 5.31 15.70
CA TRP A 441 -25.17 4.62 14.92
C TRP A 441 -23.79 4.62 15.58
N TRP A 442 -23.50 5.61 16.43
CA TRP A 442 -22.26 5.68 17.17
C TRP A 442 -22.07 4.49 18.12
N ASP A 443 -23.15 3.92 18.66
CA ASP A 443 -23.08 2.77 19.55
C ASP A 443 -22.72 1.51 18.77
N ALA A 444 -23.21 1.35 17.54
CA ALA A 444 -22.79 0.30 16.63
C ALA A 444 -21.29 0.40 16.27
N ILE A 445 -20.82 1.62 15.95
CA ILE A 445 -19.40 1.86 15.67
C ILE A 445 -18.53 1.59 16.90
N LEU A 446 -18.99 1.95 18.09
CA LEU A 446 -18.27 1.69 19.35
C LEU A 446 -18.19 0.19 19.67
N LEU A 447 -19.20 -0.60 19.27
CA LEU A 447 -19.18 -2.04 19.43
C LEU A 447 -18.03 -2.70 18.64
N PHE A 448 -17.66 -2.15 17.46
CA PHE A 448 -16.46 -2.58 16.74
C PHE A 448 -15.16 -2.37 17.50
N ALA A 449 -15.12 -1.45 18.48
CA ALA A 449 -13.95 -1.26 19.33
C ALA A 449 -13.80 -2.36 20.38
N CYS A 450 -14.90 -3.01 20.73
CA CYS A 450 -14.98 -3.96 21.84
C CYS A 450 -14.99 -5.41 21.36
N VAL A 451 -15.66 -5.69 20.24
CA VAL A 451 -15.89 -7.05 19.74
C VAL A 451 -15.05 -7.30 18.48
N PRO A 452 -14.11 -8.26 18.52
CA PRO A 452 -13.32 -8.61 17.34
C PRO A 452 -14.18 -9.31 16.29
N LYS A 453 -13.87 -9.05 15.01
CA LYS A 453 -14.55 -9.66 13.84
C LYS A 453 -16.09 -9.51 13.86
N LEU A 454 -16.58 -8.36 14.30
CA LEU A 454 -18.02 -8.07 14.36
C LEU A 454 -18.63 -7.92 12.97
N LYS A 455 -19.79 -8.53 12.77
CA LYS A 455 -20.68 -8.25 11.62
C LYS A 455 -22.02 -7.71 12.15
N ILE A 456 -22.46 -6.59 11.59
CA ILE A 456 -23.72 -5.97 11.98
C ILE A 456 -24.81 -6.41 11.00
N LEU A 457 -25.90 -6.92 11.54
CA LEU A 457 -27.12 -7.28 10.83
C LEU A 457 -28.11 -6.14 11.00
N LEU A 458 -28.56 -5.56 9.88
CA LEU A 458 -29.47 -4.41 9.86
C LEU A 458 -30.81 -4.84 9.28
N PRO A 459 -31.94 -4.54 9.92
CA PRO A 459 -33.25 -4.75 9.35
C PRO A 459 -33.47 -3.96 8.05
N GLU A 460 -34.09 -4.59 7.04
CA GLU A 460 -34.34 -4.00 5.72
C GLU A 460 -35.04 -2.63 5.72
N PRO A 461 -36.02 -2.33 6.61
CA PRO A 461 -36.74 -1.06 6.58
C PRO A 461 -35.85 0.16 6.60
N TYR A 462 -34.67 0.07 7.26
CA TYR A 462 -33.73 1.18 7.38
C TYR A 462 -32.90 1.44 6.13
N PHE A 463 -32.75 0.43 5.24
CA PHE A 463 -31.83 0.48 4.10
C PHE A 463 -32.47 0.08 2.76
N ARG A 464 -33.80 0.04 2.70
CA ARG A 464 -34.56 -0.30 1.49
C ARG A 464 -34.13 0.54 0.26
N HIS A 465 -33.69 1.78 0.48
CA HIS A 465 -33.22 2.68 -0.57
C HIS A 465 -31.72 2.52 -0.93
N PHE A 466 -30.98 1.69 -0.21
CA PHE A 466 -29.53 1.53 -0.37
C PHE A 466 -29.08 0.07 -0.47
N PRO A 467 -29.66 -0.76 -1.38
CA PRO A 467 -29.34 -2.19 -1.48
C PRO A 467 -27.86 -2.45 -1.83
N TRP A 468 -27.17 -1.49 -2.44
CA TRP A 468 -25.76 -1.55 -2.79
C TRP A 468 -24.82 -1.59 -1.57
N ILE A 469 -25.28 -1.23 -0.38
CA ILE A 469 -24.48 -1.31 0.86
C ILE A 469 -24.05 -2.74 1.15
N ASN A 470 -24.92 -3.75 0.91
CA ASN A 470 -24.57 -5.16 1.09
C ASN A 470 -23.37 -5.59 0.26
N GLY A 471 -23.20 -5.02 -0.93
CA GLY A 471 -22.09 -5.32 -1.81
C GLY A 471 -20.83 -4.50 -1.50
N LEU A 472 -21.01 -3.29 -0.98
CA LEU A 472 -19.91 -2.35 -0.75
C LEU A 472 -19.26 -2.54 0.63
N VAL A 473 -20.05 -2.76 1.68
CA VAL A 473 -19.56 -2.81 3.07
C VAL A 473 -19.57 -4.25 3.60
N ALA A 474 -18.41 -4.88 3.68
CA ALA A 474 -18.27 -6.31 4.02
C ALA A 474 -18.68 -6.65 5.46
N SER A 475 -18.67 -5.69 6.38
CA SER A 475 -19.03 -5.87 7.80
C SER A 475 -20.50 -5.58 8.12
N ILE A 476 -21.30 -5.19 7.13
CA ILE A 476 -22.72 -4.89 7.30
C ILE A 476 -23.52 -5.81 6.37
N ARG A 477 -24.59 -6.40 6.89
CA ARG A 477 -25.58 -7.18 6.14
C ARG A 477 -26.97 -6.66 6.42
N ILE A 478 -27.74 -6.41 5.36
CA ILE A 478 -29.17 -6.10 5.46
C ILE A 478 -29.93 -7.42 5.47
N ILE A 479 -30.81 -7.60 6.43
CA ILE A 479 -31.66 -8.78 6.58
C ILE A 479 -33.14 -8.35 6.52
N PRO A 480 -34.04 -9.19 5.97
CA PRO A 480 -35.46 -8.90 6.01
C PRO A 480 -35.96 -8.84 7.46
N PRO A 481 -37.00 -8.01 7.76
CA PRO A 481 -37.49 -7.81 9.12
C PRO A 481 -38.11 -9.07 9.73
N ILE A 482 -38.76 -9.91 8.90
CA ILE A 482 -39.34 -11.21 9.28
C ILE A 482 -39.16 -12.13 8.07
N PRO A 483 -38.74 -13.39 8.23
CA PRO A 483 -38.65 -14.32 7.11
C PRO A 483 -40.06 -14.71 6.62
N ASP A 484 -40.47 -14.17 5.48
CA ASP A 484 -41.78 -14.47 4.87
C ASP A 484 -41.87 -15.88 4.27
N SER A 485 -40.79 -16.64 4.22
CA SER A 485 -40.73 -17.97 3.66
C SER A 485 -39.53 -18.79 4.15
N GLN A 486 -39.63 -20.12 4.10
CA GLN A 486 -38.56 -21.09 4.33
C GLN A 486 -37.32 -20.81 3.45
N ALA A 487 -37.54 -20.34 2.21
CA ALA A 487 -36.46 -19.98 1.29
C ALA A 487 -35.59 -18.79 1.79
N THR A 488 -36.21 -17.82 2.48
CA THR A 488 -35.49 -16.68 3.06
C THR A 488 -34.66 -17.10 4.26
N SER A 489 -35.18 -18.03 5.07
CA SER A 489 -34.44 -18.64 6.19
C SER A 489 -33.26 -19.46 5.69
N GLU A 490 -33.41 -20.23 4.62
CA GLU A 490 -32.34 -21.04 4.00
C GLU A 490 -31.27 -20.16 3.35
N MET A 491 -31.64 -19.06 2.72
CA MET A 491 -30.71 -18.10 2.14
C MET A 491 -29.88 -17.36 3.23
N LEU A 492 -30.50 -17.04 4.35
CA LEU A 492 -29.81 -16.50 5.53
C LEU A 492 -28.93 -17.57 6.19
N LEU A 493 -29.41 -18.77 6.35
CA LEU A 493 -28.66 -19.95 6.82
C LEU A 493 -27.43 -20.19 5.94
N GLY A 494 -27.57 -20.17 4.62
CA GLY A 494 -26.46 -20.27 3.68
C GLY A 494 -25.44 -19.12 3.83
N SER A 495 -25.94 -17.88 4.04
CA SER A 495 -25.08 -16.71 4.24
C SER A 495 -24.40 -16.72 5.60
N MET A 496 -25.03 -17.23 6.64
CA MET A 496 -24.48 -17.38 8.00
C MET A 496 -23.56 -18.61 8.09
N LYS A 497 -23.87 -19.74 7.46
CA LYS A 497 -22.99 -20.91 7.35
C LYS A 497 -21.71 -20.62 6.57
N SER A 498 -21.76 -19.81 5.53
CA SER A 498 -20.54 -19.35 4.84
C SER A 498 -19.64 -18.51 5.75
N VAL A 499 -20.16 -18.05 6.88
CA VAL A 499 -19.54 -17.21 7.91
C VAL A 499 -19.07 -18.03 9.12
N GLU A 500 -19.68 -19.20 9.39
CA GLU A 500 -19.24 -20.12 10.45
C GLU A 500 -17.77 -20.51 10.31
N ASN A 501 -17.28 -20.67 9.08
CA ASN A 501 -15.86 -20.87 8.76
C ASN A 501 -14.96 -19.68 9.11
N GLN A 502 -15.48 -18.50 9.51
CA GLN A 502 -14.71 -17.29 9.73
C GLN A 502 -14.63 -16.84 11.21
N ASN A 503 -15.25 -17.57 12.12
CA ASN A 503 -15.25 -17.24 13.57
C ASN A 503 -15.63 -15.77 13.84
N CYS A 504 -16.76 -15.30 13.29
CA CYS A 504 -17.27 -13.93 13.40
C CYS A 504 -18.39 -13.84 14.41
N THR A 505 -18.42 -12.74 15.19
CA THR A 505 -19.54 -12.40 16.09
C THR A 505 -20.59 -11.61 15.31
N HIS A 506 -21.86 -11.98 15.44
CA HIS A 506 -22.98 -11.28 14.79
C HIS A 506 -23.64 -10.32 15.77
N CYS A 507 -24.00 -9.13 15.30
CA CYS A 507 -24.75 -8.16 16.07
C CYS A 507 -26.02 -7.75 15.32
N LEU A 508 -27.16 -7.95 15.93
CA LEU A 508 -28.44 -7.44 15.47
C LEU A 508 -28.66 -6.04 16.05
N PHE A 509 -28.80 -5.05 15.18
CA PHE A 509 -29.07 -3.67 15.58
C PHE A 509 -30.57 -3.40 15.53
N VAL A 510 -31.15 -2.95 16.66
CA VAL A 510 -32.59 -2.68 16.80
C VAL A 510 -32.80 -1.37 17.54
N HIS A 511 -33.92 -0.68 17.25
CA HIS A 511 -34.22 0.61 17.88
C HIS A 511 -34.97 0.48 19.20
N ASN A 512 -35.86 -0.49 19.31
CA ASN A 512 -36.67 -0.66 20.50
C ASN A 512 -36.78 -2.15 20.93
N ARG A 513 -37.37 -2.40 22.11
CA ARG A 513 -37.52 -3.75 22.66
C ARG A 513 -38.57 -4.58 21.93
N GLU A 514 -39.60 -3.97 21.38
CA GLU A 514 -40.66 -4.67 20.62
C GLU A 514 -40.10 -5.20 19.33
N GLU A 515 -39.32 -4.39 18.61
CA GLU A 515 -38.60 -4.81 17.39
C GLU A 515 -37.61 -5.95 17.71
N ALA A 516 -36.88 -5.85 18.82
CA ALA A 516 -35.98 -6.91 19.27
C ALA A 516 -36.74 -8.21 19.56
N ALA A 517 -37.87 -8.14 20.24
CA ALA A 517 -38.71 -9.30 20.54
C ALA A 517 -39.29 -9.95 19.28
N GLY A 518 -39.80 -9.14 18.35
CA GLY A 518 -40.33 -9.61 17.07
C GLY A 518 -39.27 -10.28 16.20
N MET A 519 -38.06 -9.73 16.17
CA MET A 519 -36.95 -10.35 15.43
C MET A 519 -36.42 -11.62 16.08
N ILE A 520 -36.34 -11.68 17.40
CA ILE A 520 -35.95 -12.92 18.11
C ILE A 520 -36.95 -14.03 17.84
N GLU A 521 -38.25 -13.73 17.91
CA GLU A 521 -39.32 -14.69 17.62
C GLU A 521 -39.29 -15.16 16.15
N GLY A 522 -39.18 -14.20 15.20
CA GLY A 522 -39.15 -14.51 13.76
C GLY A 522 -37.92 -15.31 13.31
N TYR A 523 -36.79 -15.16 14.01
CA TYR A 523 -35.55 -15.91 13.71
C TYR A 523 -35.24 -17.02 14.73
N ARG A 524 -36.17 -17.36 15.60
CA ARG A 524 -35.96 -18.31 16.71
C ARG A 524 -35.46 -19.65 16.23
N GLU A 525 -36.12 -20.28 15.25
CA GLU A 525 -35.68 -21.56 14.68
C GLU A 525 -34.29 -21.51 14.09
N LEU A 526 -33.92 -20.40 13.46
CA LEU A 526 -32.59 -20.16 12.90
C LEU A 526 -31.52 -20.08 14.02
N PHE A 527 -31.79 -19.36 15.10
CA PHE A 527 -30.87 -19.20 16.20
C PHE A 527 -30.70 -20.52 16.99
N GLU A 528 -31.78 -21.28 17.18
CA GLU A 528 -31.74 -22.59 17.82
C GLU A 528 -30.98 -23.61 16.94
N HIS A 529 -31.18 -23.60 15.62
CA HIS A 529 -30.47 -24.47 14.70
C HIS A 529 -28.97 -24.20 14.67
N LEU A 530 -28.56 -22.95 14.77
CA LEU A 530 -27.16 -22.51 14.79
C LEU A 530 -26.54 -22.56 16.20
N LYS A 531 -27.31 -22.96 17.24
CA LYS A 531 -26.89 -22.98 18.65
C LYS A 531 -26.36 -21.64 19.14
N TYR A 532 -26.91 -20.53 18.67
CA TYR A 532 -26.51 -19.21 19.13
C TYR A 532 -27.22 -18.84 20.44
N GLU A 533 -26.47 -18.32 21.41
CA GLU A 533 -27.02 -17.65 22.59
C GLU A 533 -27.21 -16.16 22.33
N VAL A 534 -28.34 -15.62 22.73
CA VAL A 534 -28.66 -14.20 22.61
C VAL A 534 -28.12 -13.40 23.81
N VAL A 535 -27.37 -12.35 23.53
CA VAL A 535 -26.80 -11.45 24.53
C VAL A 535 -27.17 -10.01 24.21
N PHE A 536 -27.68 -9.28 25.19
CA PHE A 536 -28.02 -7.87 25.04
C PHE A 536 -26.82 -6.98 25.33
N ALA A 537 -26.54 -6.02 24.46
CA ALA A 537 -25.53 -5.01 24.68
C ALA A 537 -26.20 -3.66 25.06
N HIS A 538 -25.79 -3.11 26.20
CA HIS A 538 -26.25 -1.82 26.68
C HIS A 538 -25.09 -0.86 26.86
N GLY A 539 -25.26 0.37 26.39
CA GLY A 539 -24.27 1.44 26.56
C GLY A 539 -24.75 2.52 27.54
N ILE A 540 -24.09 2.71 28.66
CA ILE A 540 -24.33 3.82 29.59
C ILE A 540 -23.39 4.96 29.23
N LYS A 541 -23.98 6.15 28.93
CA LYS A 541 -23.23 7.36 28.57
C LYS A 541 -23.12 8.29 29.77
N GLU A 542 -21.91 8.45 30.32
CA GLU A 542 -21.63 9.36 31.41
C GLU A 542 -20.74 10.53 30.95
N ARG A 543 -20.99 11.73 31.50
CA ARG A 543 -20.10 12.89 31.31
C ARG A 543 -19.19 13.02 32.52
N ILE A 544 -17.88 12.86 32.30
CA ILE A 544 -16.89 13.04 33.37
C ILE A 544 -16.13 14.34 33.15
N LEU A 545 -16.08 15.19 34.18
CA LEU A 545 -15.29 16.41 34.18
C LEU A 545 -13.81 16.07 34.34
N LYS A 546 -12.96 16.49 33.39
CA LYS A 546 -11.51 16.36 33.50
C LYS A 546 -10.82 17.70 33.49
N LYS A 547 -9.88 17.88 34.40
CA LYS A 547 -9.01 19.04 34.51
C LYS A 547 -7.74 18.81 33.68
N TRP A 548 -7.43 19.71 32.75
CA TRP A 548 -6.17 19.69 32.00
C TRP A 548 -5.56 21.11 32.08
N GLY A 549 -4.66 21.31 33.02
CA GLY A 549 -4.13 22.62 33.36
C GLY A 549 -5.25 23.57 33.82
N PHE A 550 -5.36 24.75 33.19
CA PHE A 550 -6.40 25.75 33.45
C PHE A 550 -7.74 25.48 32.72
N PHE A 551 -7.81 24.50 31.83
CA PHE A 551 -9.01 24.20 31.07
C PHE A 551 -9.77 23.00 31.62
N HIS A 552 -11.10 23.12 31.68
CA HIS A 552 -12.02 22.04 32.07
C HIS A 552 -12.72 21.50 30.82
N PHE A 553 -12.52 20.21 30.50
CA PHE A 553 -13.19 19.55 29.40
C PHE A 553 -14.12 18.46 29.90
N TYR A 554 -15.33 18.39 29.32
CA TYR A 554 -16.22 17.26 29.52
C TYR A 554 -15.82 16.11 28.63
N GLN A 555 -15.36 15.02 29.21
CA GLN A 555 -15.06 13.78 28.48
C GLN A 555 -16.24 12.81 28.66
N LYS A 556 -16.86 12.38 27.56
CA LYS A 556 -17.90 11.33 27.61
C LYS A 556 -17.23 9.99 27.88
N GLN A 557 -17.65 9.31 28.93
CA GLN A 557 -17.32 7.91 29.22
C GLN A 557 -18.50 7.05 28.80
N ILE A 558 -18.22 5.93 28.11
CA ILE A 558 -19.23 4.95 27.71
C ILE A 558 -18.86 3.63 28.37
N THR A 559 -19.78 3.07 29.15
CA THR A 559 -19.62 1.75 29.73
C THR A 559 -20.51 0.77 28.97
N MET A 560 -19.92 -0.28 28.40
CA MET A 560 -20.64 -1.32 27.66
C MET A 560 -20.80 -2.54 28.58
N THR A 561 -22.03 -3.01 28.74
CA THR A 561 -22.39 -4.22 29.48
C THR A 561 -23.04 -5.22 28.54
N PHE A 562 -22.70 -6.49 28.70
CA PHE A 562 -23.32 -7.61 27.99
C PHE A 562 -24.07 -8.46 29.02
N THR A 563 -25.37 -8.65 28.84
CA THR A 563 -26.23 -9.45 29.73
C THR A 563 -26.88 -10.57 28.93
N SER A 564 -26.74 -11.82 29.40
CA SER A 564 -27.53 -12.94 28.89
C SER A 564 -28.95 -12.86 29.43
N LYS A 565 -29.92 -13.26 28.63
CA LYS A 565 -31.29 -13.45 29.08
C LYS A 565 -31.48 -14.86 29.60
#